data_9020a83bb5841e06ec8aab46ee19690b
#
_entry.id   9020a83bb5841e06ec8aab46ee19690b
#
_cell.length_a   1.000
_cell.length_b   1.000
_cell.length_c   1.000
_cell.angle_alpha   90.00
_cell.angle_beta   90.00
_cell.angle_gamma   90.00
#
_symmetry.space_group_name_H-M   'P 1'
#
loop_
_entity.id
_entity.type
_entity.pdbx_description
1 polymer ?
#
loop_
_entity_poly.entity_id
_entity_poly.type
_entity_poly.pdbx_seq_one_letter_code
_entity_poly.pdbx_strand_id
1 'polypeptide(L)'
;MSDNKGKLAPSTDNYVVGKGFLIFKPEGEADFFHLGNVPNFVFTPAETKLEHYSSQEGTKEKDASIVIEKTGTVKITMEEFSKRNLGIMLMGSVDDADPDDIVIDIFSTTALTGELRFYATNDVGPRWRFFLNKVQFTPSGDFSPISDAFANMVVTGDVFAVDGVWGQARLVSGAAPENITLPFIVGTVDTGEILTVSNGGWLDVETYTYQWQSDSVDISGATSKTYTLVTGDEGAVITCIVTGTNNYGTDVATSVATDAVTST
;
A
#
# COMPACT_ATOMS: atom_id res chain seq x y z
N MET A 1 -15.60 -21.56 -2.88
CA MET A 1 -16.74 -20.66 -3.24
C MET A 1 -17.83 -21.51 -3.84
N SER A 2 -19.03 -21.48 -3.27
CA SER A 2 -20.17 -22.11 -3.92
C SER A 2 -20.58 -21.23 -5.10
N ASP A 3 -20.38 -21.76 -6.30
CA ASP A 3 -20.94 -21.17 -7.50
C ASP A 3 -22.46 -21.03 -7.30
N ASN A 4 -22.98 -19.83 -7.45
CA ASN A 4 -24.42 -19.54 -7.23
C ASN A 4 -25.31 -20.11 -8.37
N LYS A 5 -24.76 -20.96 -9.23
CA LYS A 5 -25.52 -21.65 -10.27
C LYS A 5 -26.61 -22.52 -9.66
N GLY A 6 -27.84 -22.08 -9.81
CA GLY A 6 -29.03 -22.78 -9.33
C GLY A 6 -29.65 -22.28 -8.03
N LYS A 7 -29.10 -21.26 -7.37
CA LYS A 7 -29.78 -20.60 -6.22
C LYS A 7 -30.72 -19.51 -6.72
N LEU A 8 -31.96 -19.55 -6.29
CA LEU A 8 -32.98 -18.52 -6.56
C LEU A 8 -32.86 -17.29 -5.64
N ALA A 9 -32.00 -17.35 -4.62
CA ALA A 9 -31.81 -16.27 -3.66
C ALA A 9 -30.34 -15.77 -3.69
N PRO A 10 -30.09 -14.48 -3.41
CA PRO A 10 -28.74 -13.96 -3.24
C PRO A 10 -27.97 -14.75 -2.18
N SER A 11 -26.67 -14.99 -2.39
CA SER A 11 -25.80 -15.57 -1.36
C SER A 11 -25.23 -14.47 -0.49
N THR A 12 -25.49 -14.55 0.81
CA THR A 12 -24.90 -13.63 1.81
C THR A 12 -23.38 -13.78 1.90
N ASP A 13 -22.84 -14.92 1.44
CA ASP A 13 -21.39 -15.15 1.39
C ASP A 13 -20.64 -14.16 0.49
N ASN A 14 -21.36 -13.47 -0.41
CA ASN A 14 -20.80 -12.48 -1.33
C ASN A 14 -21.05 -11.03 -0.87
N TYR A 15 -21.70 -10.81 0.26
CA TYR A 15 -21.89 -9.48 0.81
C TYR A 15 -20.58 -9.02 1.47
N VAL A 16 -20.19 -7.79 1.20
CA VAL A 16 -18.95 -7.20 1.71
C VAL A 16 -19.27 -5.94 2.49
N VAL A 17 -18.78 -5.87 3.72
CA VAL A 17 -18.64 -4.59 4.44
C VAL A 17 -17.22 -4.12 4.17
N GLY A 18 -17.08 -3.12 3.30
CA GLY A 18 -15.78 -2.67 2.82
C GLY A 18 -14.93 -2.05 3.94
N LYS A 19 -13.84 -2.71 4.27
CA LYS A 19 -12.72 -2.20 5.07
C LYS A 19 -11.44 -2.57 4.34
N GLY A 20 -10.39 -1.79 4.54
CA GLY A 20 -9.10 -2.08 3.93
C GLY A 20 -8.13 -0.93 4.07
N PHE A 21 -6.98 -1.08 3.45
CA PHE A 21 -5.97 -0.06 3.42
C PHE A 21 -5.38 0.08 2.00
N LEU A 22 -4.74 1.21 1.78
CA LEU A 22 -4.07 1.55 0.53
C LEU A 22 -2.58 1.69 0.75
N ILE A 23 -1.81 1.14 -0.18
CA ILE A 23 -0.38 1.38 -0.29
C ILE A 23 -0.07 1.92 -1.68
N PHE A 24 0.93 2.76 -1.74
CA PHE A 24 1.38 3.40 -2.98
C PHE A 24 2.89 3.24 -3.13
N LYS A 25 3.34 3.00 -4.37
CA LYS A 25 4.74 2.96 -4.72
C LYS A 25 5.00 3.97 -5.84
N PRO A 26 5.68 5.09 -5.56
CA PRO A 26 6.08 6.05 -6.58
C PRO A 26 6.92 5.40 -7.67
N GLU A 27 6.79 5.91 -8.88
CA GLU A 27 7.60 5.47 -10.02
C GLU A 27 9.08 5.79 -9.75
N GLY A 28 9.93 4.75 -9.83
CA GLY A 28 11.36 4.85 -9.51
C GLY A 28 11.73 4.44 -8.09
N GLU A 29 10.77 4.32 -7.17
CA GLU A 29 11.02 3.76 -5.84
C GLU A 29 10.90 2.23 -5.83
N ALA A 30 11.64 1.58 -4.92
CA ALA A 30 11.60 0.12 -4.76
C ALA A 30 10.41 -0.32 -3.89
N ASP A 31 10.06 0.49 -2.89
CA ASP A 31 9.17 0.10 -1.80
C ASP A 31 7.81 0.80 -1.86
N PHE A 32 6.80 0.08 -1.39
CA PHE A 32 5.48 0.66 -1.12
C PHE A 32 5.49 1.37 0.23
N PHE A 33 4.68 2.40 0.35
CA PHE A 33 4.35 3.00 1.64
C PHE A 33 2.84 3.04 1.87
N HIS A 34 2.45 3.00 3.13
CA HIS A 34 1.05 3.04 3.55
C HIS A 34 0.52 4.48 3.50
N LEU A 35 -0.69 4.66 2.95
CA LEU A 35 -1.32 5.99 2.90
C LEU A 35 -1.99 6.39 4.23
N GLY A 36 -1.83 5.57 5.28
CA GLY A 36 -2.41 5.82 6.59
C GLY A 36 -3.92 5.58 6.64
N ASN A 37 -4.61 6.34 7.48
CA ASN A 37 -6.05 6.25 7.59
C ASN A 37 -6.72 6.86 6.35
N VAL A 38 -7.43 6.02 5.60
CA VAL A 38 -8.15 6.38 4.38
C VAL A 38 -9.62 6.05 4.55
N PRO A 39 -10.43 7.01 5.02
CA PRO A 39 -11.86 6.78 5.25
C PRO A 39 -12.65 6.57 3.95
N ASN A 40 -12.12 7.01 2.82
CA ASN A 40 -12.80 6.85 1.54
C ASN A 40 -11.83 6.62 0.39
N PHE A 41 -12.12 5.54 -0.37
CA PHE A 41 -11.46 5.20 -1.63
C PHE A 41 -12.53 4.86 -2.67
N VAL A 42 -12.50 5.57 -3.79
CA VAL A 42 -13.42 5.35 -4.91
C VAL A 42 -12.61 5.12 -6.18
N PHE A 43 -12.91 4.06 -6.90
CA PHE A 43 -12.42 3.82 -8.26
C PHE A 43 -13.59 3.93 -9.24
N THR A 44 -13.46 4.76 -10.25
CA THR A 44 -14.49 5.02 -11.27
C THR A 44 -13.95 4.65 -12.65
N PRO A 45 -14.28 3.47 -13.16
CA PRO A 45 -14.02 3.14 -14.56
C PRO A 45 -15.02 3.87 -15.47
N ALA A 46 -14.56 4.32 -16.63
CA ALA A 46 -15.39 4.95 -17.63
C ALA A 46 -14.98 4.52 -19.05
N GLU A 47 -15.91 4.67 -19.98
CA GLU A 47 -15.66 4.41 -21.39
C GLU A 47 -16.37 5.45 -22.26
N THR A 48 -15.74 5.85 -23.36
CA THR A 48 -16.34 6.68 -24.41
C THR A 48 -16.68 5.80 -25.60
N LYS A 49 -17.90 5.97 -26.10
CA LYS A 49 -18.41 5.20 -27.25
C LYS A 49 -18.66 6.09 -28.44
N LEU A 50 -18.32 5.59 -29.61
CA LEU A 50 -18.81 6.10 -30.88
C LEU A 50 -20.07 5.33 -31.21
N GLU A 51 -21.17 6.07 -31.40
CA GLU A 51 -22.48 5.50 -31.72
C GLU A 51 -22.85 5.81 -33.17
N HIS A 52 -23.29 4.79 -33.87
CA HIS A 52 -23.83 4.91 -35.22
C HIS A 52 -25.36 4.71 -35.18
N TYR A 53 -26.06 5.54 -35.93
CA TYR A 53 -27.52 5.49 -36.07
C TYR A 53 -27.91 5.32 -37.53
N SER A 54 -28.68 4.29 -37.84
CA SER A 54 -29.32 4.14 -39.14
C SER A 54 -30.46 5.13 -39.32
N SER A 55 -30.58 5.66 -40.49
CA SER A 55 -31.67 6.63 -40.85
C SER A 55 -32.53 6.16 -42.02
N GLN A 56 -32.50 4.86 -42.35
CA GLN A 56 -33.12 4.33 -43.56
C GLN A 56 -34.66 4.29 -43.53
N GLU A 57 -35.29 4.31 -42.32
CA GLU A 57 -36.75 4.16 -42.19
C GLU A 57 -37.41 5.28 -41.36
N GLY A 58 -36.96 6.52 -41.51
CA GLY A 58 -37.63 7.70 -40.94
C GLY A 58 -37.39 7.97 -39.46
N THR A 59 -37.19 6.96 -38.62
CA THR A 59 -36.74 7.06 -37.23
C THR A 59 -35.28 6.65 -37.13
N LYS A 60 -34.45 7.43 -36.44
CA LYS A 60 -33.05 7.06 -36.21
C LYS A 60 -32.97 5.94 -35.18
N GLU A 61 -32.52 4.79 -35.59
CA GLU A 61 -32.26 3.66 -34.70
C GLU A 61 -30.75 3.43 -34.55
N LYS A 62 -30.35 3.18 -33.30
CA LYS A 62 -28.95 2.86 -32.98
C LYS A 62 -28.62 1.46 -33.44
N ASP A 63 -27.73 1.34 -34.43
CA ASP A 63 -27.35 0.05 -35.03
C ASP A 63 -25.93 -0.37 -34.73
N ALA A 64 -25.06 0.53 -34.25
CA ALA A 64 -23.72 0.20 -33.81
C ALA A 64 -23.22 1.06 -32.65
N SER A 65 -22.38 0.49 -31.80
CA SER A 65 -21.69 1.17 -30.71
C SER A 65 -20.30 0.58 -30.54
N ILE A 66 -19.27 1.41 -30.68
CA ILE A 66 -17.87 1.00 -30.61
C ILE A 66 -17.22 1.78 -29.47
N VAL A 67 -16.57 1.09 -28.55
CA VAL A 67 -15.76 1.71 -27.49
C VAL A 67 -14.49 2.27 -28.12
N ILE A 68 -14.30 3.59 -28.05
CA ILE A 68 -13.14 4.28 -28.63
C ILE A 68 -12.11 4.69 -27.57
N GLU A 69 -12.54 4.77 -26.31
CA GLU A 69 -11.65 5.14 -25.20
C GLU A 69 -12.11 4.43 -23.92
N LYS A 70 -11.16 4.04 -23.11
CA LYS A 70 -11.36 3.59 -21.72
C LYS A 70 -10.57 4.49 -20.82
N THR A 71 -11.15 4.88 -19.69
CA THR A 71 -10.52 5.71 -18.67
C THR A 71 -10.82 5.14 -17.29
N GLY A 72 -10.01 5.52 -16.32
CA GLY A 72 -10.25 5.20 -14.92
C GLY A 72 -9.77 6.33 -14.05
N THR A 73 -10.54 6.66 -13.04
CA THR A 73 -10.12 7.64 -12.03
C THR A 73 -10.23 7.05 -10.65
N VAL A 74 -9.33 7.47 -9.75
CA VAL A 74 -9.40 7.19 -8.32
C VAL A 74 -9.63 8.48 -7.56
N LYS A 75 -10.36 8.39 -6.44
CA LYS A 75 -10.50 9.46 -5.46
C LYS A 75 -10.20 8.88 -4.09
N ILE A 76 -9.28 9.52 -3.39
CA ILE A 76 -8.79 9.09 -2.08
C ILE A 76 -8.92 10.25 -1.10
N THR A 77 -9.50 9.98 0.07
CA THR A 77 -9.49 10.91 1.20
C THR A 77 -8.54 10.33 2.26
N MET A 78 -7.52 11.09 2.64
CA MET A 78 -6.51 10.72 3.63
C MET A 78 -6.65 11.61 4.86
N GLU A 79 -6.50 11.03 6.05
CA GLU A 79 -6.55 11.76 7.33
C GLU A 79 -5.17 11.85 8.01
N GLU A 80 -4.18 11.11 7.54
CA GLU A 80 -2.84 11.16 8.09
C GLU A 80 -1.93 12.15 7.34
N PHE A 81 -1.39 13.12 8.07
CA PHE A 81 -0.49 14.16 7.60
C PHE A 81 0.97 13.69 7.68
N SER A 82 1.27 12.55 7.05
CA SER A 82 2.65 12.11 6.90
C SER A 82 3.38 12.97 5.86
N LYS A 83 4.71 13.04 5.95
CA LYS A 83 5.54 13.75 4.96
C LYS A 83 5.25 13.28 3.52
N ARG A 84 5.02 11.99 3.31
CA ARG A 84 4.72 11.42 2.00
C ARG A 84 3.32 11.79 1.51
N ASN A 85 2.31 11.75 2.37
CA ASN A 85 0.94 12.15 2.01
C ASN A 85 0.85 13.65 1.72
N LEU A 86 1.56 14.48 2.48
CA LEU A 86 1.67 15.91 2.20
C LEU A 86 2.40 16.16 0.87
N GLY A 87 3.45 15.40 0.57
CA GLY A 87 4.13 15.46 -0.73
C GLY A 87 3.18 15.16 -1.89
N ILE A 88 2.31 14.17 -1.77
CA ILE A 88 1.26 13.88 -2.77
C ILE A 88 0.30 15.07 -2.90
N MET A 89 -0.23 15.56 -1.78
CA MET A 89 -1.24 16.63 -1.76
C MET A 89 -0.70 17.96 -2.29
N LEU A 90 0.55 18.28 -1.98
CA LEU A 90 1.18 19.55 -2.34
C LEU A 90 1.95 19.48 -3.68
N MET A 91 1.95 18.31 -4.36
CA MET A 91 2.76 18.04 -5.55
C MET A 91 4.22 18.44 -5.30
N GLY A 92 4.74 18.05 -4.15
CA GLY A 92 6.01 18.51 -3.62
C GLY A 92 7.04 17.41 -3.51
N SER A 93 8.30 17.76 -3.74
CA SER A 93 9.44 16.94 -3.33
C SER A 93 9.65 17.07 -1.83
N VAL A 94 9.93 15.94 -1.19
CA VAL A 94 10.20 15.87 0.25
C VAL A 94 11.70 15.82 0.45
N ASP A 95 12.25 16.81 1.16
CA ASP A 95 13.60 16.78 1.69
C ASP A 95 13.51 16.37 3.17
N ASP A 96 14.04 15.21 3.49
CA ASP A 96 14.06 14.60 4.81
C ASP A 96 15.47 14.18 5.24
N ALA A 97 16.48 14.85 4.67
CA ALA A 97 17.88 14.63 5.03
C ALA A 97 18.17 14.99 6.51
N ASP A 98 17.44 15.99 7.04
CA ASP A 98 17.39 16.29 8.48
C ASP A 98 16.05 15.81 9.05
N PRO A 99 16.04 14.79 9.94
CA PRO A 99 14.81 14.27 10.51
C PRO A 99 14.08 15.27 11.40
N ASP A 100 14.76 16.29 11.90
CA ASP A 100 14.20 17.34 12.76
C ASP A 100 13.68 18.55 11.96
N ASP A 101 14.04 18.67 10.67
CA ASP A 101 13.61 19.75 9.77
C ASP A 101 13.21 19.20 8.39
N ILE A 102 12.03 18.64 8.29
CA ILE A 102 11.49 18.08 7.04
C ILE A 102 10.88 19.20 6.20
N VAL A 103 11.41 19.41 5.01
CA VAL A 103 10.94 20.42 4.05
C VAL A 103 10.18 19.77 2.90
N ILE A 104 9.04 20.36 2.52
CA ILE A 104 8.30 19.99 1.32
C ILE A 104 8.19 21.20 0.41
N ASP A 105 8.85 21.15 -0.72
CA ASP A 105 8.80 22.19 -1.73
C ASP A 105 7.49 22.09 -2.53
N ILE A 106 6.54 22.98 -2.24
CA ILE A 106 5.21 22.98 -2.85
C ILE A 106 5.30 23.20 -4.37
N PHE A 107 4.56 22.38 -5.15
CA PHE A 107 4.55 22.41 -6.62
C PHE A 107 5.91 22.22 -7.29
N SER A 108 6.84 21.56 -6.62
CA SER A 108 8.15 21.24 -7.18
C SER A 108 8.11 20.06 -8.15
N THR A 109 7.06 19.24 -8.11
CA THR A 109 6.85 18.13 -9.04
C THR A 109 5.61 18.39 -9.93
N THR A 110 5.67 17.93 -11.19
CA THR A 110 4.56 18.12 -12.14
C THR A 110 3.45 17.08 -11.98
N ALA A 111 3.79 15.90 -11.49
CA ALA A 111 2.86 14.81 -11.20
C ALA A 111 3.55 13.74 -10.37
N LEU A 112 2.85 13.15 -9.43
CA LEU A 112 3.30 11.96 -8.74
C LEU A 112 2.60 10.74 -9.36
N THR A 113 3.38 9.91 -10.03
CA THR A 113 2.92 8.66 -10.65
C THR A 113 3.44 7.45 -9.91
N GLY A 114 2.68 6.35 -9.91
CA GLY A 114 3.12 5.12 -9.30
C GLY A 114 2.05 4.02 -9.30
N GLU A 115 2.36 2.91 -8.68
CA GLU A 115 1.47 1.77 -8.50
C GLU A 115 0.64 1.95 -7.23
N LEU A 116 -0.68 1.78 -7.33
CA LEU A 116 -1.61 1.84 -6.19
C LEU A 116 -2.22 0.47 -5.94
N ARG A 117 -2.19 0.02 -4.69
CA ARG A 117 -2.82 -1.22 -4.28
C ARG A 117 -3.80 -1.00 -3.14
N PHE A 118 -4.97 -1.59 -3.27
CA PHE A 118 -5.97 -1.70 -2.19
C PHE A 118 -6.05 -3.13 -1.71
N TYR A 119 -6.02 -3.32 -0.41
CA TYR A 119 -6.16 -4.59 0.28
C TYR A 119 -7.38 -4.56 1.18
N ALA A 120 -8.38 -5.37 0.84
CA ALA A 120 -9.54 -5.50 1.69
C ALA A 120 -9.22 -6.33 2.94
N THR A 121 -9.59 -5.79 4.12
CA THR A 121 -9.47 -6.44 5.44
C THR A 121 -10.85 -6.62 6.09
N ASN A 122 -11.91 -6.64 5.28
CA ASN A 122 -13.28 -6.75 5.74
C ASN A 122 -13.53 -7.98 6.62
N ASP A 123 -14.34 -7.80 7.67
CA ASP A 123 -14.67 -8.85 8.64
C ASP A 123 -15.66 -9.87 8.06
N VAL A 124 -16.41 -9.49 7.02
CA VAL A 124 -17.46 -10.29 6.40
C VAL A 124 -17.31 -10.28 4.89
N GLY A 125 -17.48 -11.45 4.29
CA GLY A 125 -17.48 -11.64 2.85
C GLY A 125 -16.07 -11.80 2.24
N PRO A 126 -16.03 -11.91 0.92
CA PRO A 126 -14.78 -12.17 0.20
C PRO A 126 -13.83 -10.97 0.26
N ARG A 127 -12.56 -11.25 0.47
CA ARG A 127 -11.50 -10.24 0.46
C ARG A 127 -10.99 -10.03 -0.96
N TRP A 128 -11.20 -8.83 -1.48
CA TRP A 128 -10.70 -8.42 -2.78
C TRP A 128 -9.44 -7.57 -2.62
N ARG A 129 -8.48 -7.77 -3.51
CA ARG A 129 -7.30 -6.92 -3.70
C ARG A 129 -7.42 -6.25 -5.05
N PHE A 130 -7.21 -4.94 -5.11
CA PHE A 130 -7.20 -4.17 -6.36
C PHE A 130 -5.81 -3.60 -6.56
N PHE A 131 -5.19 -3.92 -7.69
CA PHE A 131 -3.89 -3.44 -8.09
C PHE A 131 -4.06 -2.58 -9.33
N LEU A 132 -3.70 -1.30 -9.24
CA LEU A 132 -3.71 -0.35 -10.34
C LEU A 132 -2.25 -0.07 -10.73
N ASN A 133 -1.87 -0.47 -11.95
CA ASN A 133 -0.46 -0.52 -12.36
C ASN A 133 0.18 0.87 -12.46
N LYS A 134 -0.59 1.90 -12.80
CA LYS A 134 -0.10 3.28 -12.86
C LYS A 134 -1.23 4.25 -12.56
N VAL A 135 -1.05 5.03 -11.52
CA VAL A 135 -1.94 6.13 -11.12
C VAL A 135 -1.12 7.40 -11.08
N GLN A 136 -1.63 8.46 -11.67
CA GLN A 136 -1.04 9.79 -11.59
C GLN A 136 -1.93 10.66 -10.71
N PHE A 137 -1.42 11.05 -9.56
CA PHE A 137 -2.17 11.86 -8.61
C PHE A 137 -2.16 13.34 -8.96
N THR A 138 -3.32 13.97 -8.71
CA THR A 138 -3.49 15.43 -8.73
C THR A 138 -4.28 15.85 -7.49
N PRO A 139 -3.93 16.96 -6.82
CA PRO A 139 -4.74 17.51 -5.74
C PRO A 139 -6.16 17.81 -6.24
N SER A 140 -7.18 17.52 -5.45
CA SER A 140 -8.57 17.73 -5.87
C SER A 140 -9.46 18.19 -4.72
N GLY A 141 -9.00 19.09 -3.94
CA GLY A 141 -9.80 19.65 -2.86
C GLY A 141 -9.02 20.67 -2.06
N ASP A 142 -9.74 21.34 -1.18
CA ASP A 142 -9.14 22.30 -0.28
C ASP A 142 -8.33 21.56 0.79
N PHE A 143 -7.19 22.11 1.12
CA PHE A 143 -6.39 21.69 2.26
C PHE A 143 -6.61 22.68 3.40
N SER A 144 -7.30 22.24 4.45
CA SER A 144 -7.64 23.06 5.60
C SER A 144 -6.94 22.54 6.87
N PRO A 145 -5.72 23.01 7.18
CA PRO A 145 -4.97 22.56 8.35
C PRO A 145 -5.57 23.08 9.67
N ILE A 146 -6.49 24.04 9.60
CA ILE A 146 -7.22 24.58 10.75
C ILE A 146 -8.72 24.37 10.53
N SER A 147 -9.32 23.50 11.35
CA SER A 147 -10.76 23.21 11.32
C SER A 147 -11.22 22.68 12.67
N ASP A 148 -12.53 22.71 12.93
CA ASP A 148 -13.15 22.10 14.12
C ASP A 148 -13.34 20.58 13.98
N ALA A 149 -12.86 19.96 12.89
CA ALA A 149 -12.91 18.53 12.60
C ALA A 149 -11.50 18.02 12.24
N PHE A 150 -11.33 16.71 12.18
CA PHE A 150 -10.11 16.12 11.64
C PHE A 150 -9.89 16.61 10.21
N ALA A 151 -8.70 17.12 9.95
CA ALA A 151 -8.36 17.64 8.64
C ALA A 151 -8.21 16.48 7.65
N ASN A 152 -8.69 16.69 6.43
CA ASN A 152 -8.68 15.72 5.34
C ASN A 152 -7.86 16.25 4.17
N MET A 153 -7.15 15.34 3.51
CA MET A 153 -6.50 15.58 2.23
C MET A 153 -7.23 14.77 1.15
N VAL A 154 -7.75 15.44 0.14
CA VAL A 154 -8.44 14.78 -0.98
C VAL A 154 -7.60 14.87 -2.24
N VAL A 155 -7.25 13.72 -2.78
CA VAL A 155 -6.55 13.62 -4.05
C VAL A 155 -7.38 12.81 -5.04
N THR A 156 -7.30 13.16 -6.31
CA THR A 156 -7.77 12.33 -7.40
C THR A 156 -6.57 11.81 -8.18
N GLY A 157 -6.77 10.77 -8.95
CA GLY A 157 -5.73 10.28 -9.83
C GLY A 157 -6.32 9.67 -11.07
N ASP A 158 -5.66 9.91 -12.19
CA ASP A 158 -5.97 9.22 -13.44
C ASP A 158 -5.23 7.89 -13.47
N VAL A 159 -5.94 6.85 -13.88
CA VAL A 159 -5.36 5.51 -14.02
C VAL A 159 -4.91 5.32 -15.46
N PHE A 160 -3.74 4.73 -15.66
CA PHE A 160 -3.17 4.47 -16.97
C PHE A 160 -2.88 2.98 -17.16
N ALA A 161 -2.97 2.53 -18.39
CA ALA A 161 -2.52 1.20 -18.77
C ALA A 161 -0.98 1.17 -18.86
N VAL A 162 -0.39 0.09 -18.37
CA VAL A 162 1.00 -0.29 -18.62
C VAL A 162 0.97 -1.57 -19.45
N ASP A 163 1.58 -1.55 -20.63
CA ASP A 163 1.54 -2.67 -21.60
C ASP A 163 0.11 -3.15 -21.90
N GLY A 164 -0.85 -2.22 -21.98
CA GLY A 164 -2.26 -2.52 -22.24
C GLY A 164 -3.05 -3.01 -21.02
N VAL A 165 -2.44 -3.15 -19.85
CA VAL A 165 -3.07 -3.62 -18.61
C VAL A 165 -3.24 -2.45 -17.62
N TRP A 166 -4.48 -2.15 -17.27
CA TRP A 166 -4.82 -1.10 -16.31
C TRP A 166 -4.58 -1.49 -14.86
N GLY A 167 -4.82 -2.77 -14.57
CA GLY A 167 -4.71 -3.33 -13.23
C GLY A 167 -5.41 -4.66 -13.11
N GLN A 168 -5.49 -5.16 -11.88
CA GLN A 168 -6.11 -6.45 -11.59
C GLN A 168 -6.98 -6.37 -10.34
N ALA A 169 -8.14 -7.02 -10.38
CA ALA A 169 -8.91 -7.34 -9.18
C ALA A 169 -8.70 -8.83 -8.87
N ARG A 170 -8.21 -9.14 -7.70
CA ARG A 170 -7.96 -10.52 -7.24
C ARG A 170 -8.84 -10.85 -6.05
N LEU A 171 -9.52 -11.96 -6.13
CA LEU A 171 -10.21 -12.54 -4.99
C LEU A 171 -9.22 -13.41 -4.22
N VAL A 172 -9.07 -13.10 -2.94
CA VAL A 172 -8.15 -13.84 -2.06
C VAL A 172 -8.97 -14.68 -1.08
N SER A 173 -8.84 -15.99 -1.19
CA SER A 173 -9.35 -16.96 -0.22
C SER A 173 -8.18 -17.83 0.22
N GLY A 174 -7.71 -17.62 1.45
CA GLY A 174 -6.65 -18.44 2.03
C GLY A 174 -5.27 -18.23 1.38
N ALA A 175 -4.73 -17.04 1.44
CA ALA A 175 -3.37 -16.76 0.99
C ALA A 175 -2.35 -17.00 2.12
N ALA A 176 -1.15 -17.43 1.74
CA ALA A 176 0.01 -17.34 2.63
C ALA A 176 0.24 -15.87 3.05
N PRO A 177 0.94 -15.62 4.14
CA PRO A 177 1.33 -14.26 4.52
C PRO A 177 2.06 -13.55 3.39
N GLU A 178 1.94 -12.22 3.35
CA GLU A 178 2.65 -11.37 2.40
C GLU A 178 3.22 -10.17 3.14
N ASN A 179 4.54 -9.96 3.09
CA ASN A 179 5.14 -8.74 3.62
C ASN A 179 4.87 -7.57 2.67
N ILE A 180 4.36 -6.47 3.21
CA ILE A 180 3.98 -5.26 2.46
C ILE A 180 4.99 -4.13 2.67
N THR A 181 5.46 -3.98 3.92
CA THR A 181 6.53 -3.04 4.28
C THR A 181 7.55 -3.75 5.13
N LEU A 182 8.83 -3.45 4.87
CA LEU A 182 9.92 -4.12 5.57
C LEU A 182 9.86 -3.91 7.08
N PRO A 183 10.30 -4.91 7.86
CA PRO A 183 10.58 -4.73 9.28
C PRO A 183 11.66 -3.67 9.50
N PHE A 184 11.68 -3.06 10.67
CA PHE A 184 12.73 -2.13 11.07
C PHE A 184 13.09 -2.31 12.55
N ILE A 185 14.29 -1.87 12.90
CA ILE A 185 14.84 -2.03 14.24
C ILE A 185 14.81 -0.68 14.96
N VAL A 186 14.44 -0.70 16.22
CA VAL A 186 14.39 0.46 17.12
C VAL A 186 15.26 0.17 18.36
N GLY A 187 16.04 1.15 18.76
CA GLY A 187 16.92 1.08 19.93
C GLY A 187 18.23 1.81 19.66
N THR A 188 19.02 2.02 20.72
CA THR A 188 20.37 2.57 20.62
C THR A 188 21.34 1.46 20.22
N VAL A 189 22.23 1.74 19.26
CA VAL A 189 23.11 0.73 18.65
C VAL A 189 24.46 0.69 19.40
N ASP A 190 24.40 0.54 20.72
CA ASP A 190 25.55 0.47 21.62
C ASP A 190 25.59 -0.87 22.36
N THR A 191 26.78 -1.37 22.65
CA THR A 191 26.97 -2.62 23.40
C THR A 191 26.26 -2.56 24.77
N GLY A 192 25.46 -3.58 25.07
CA GLY A 192 24.65 -3.69 26.30
C GLY A 192 23.22 -3.16 26.14
N GLU A 193 22.91 -2.41 25.09
CA GLU A 193 21.58 -1.88 24.82
C GLU A 193 20.66 -2.92 24.16
N ILE A 194 19.36 -2.68 24.27
CA ILE A 194 18.32 -3.59 23.75
C ILE A 194 17.75 -3.04 22.46
N LEU A 195 17.88 -3.82 21.41
CA LEU A 195 17.18 -3.59 20.14
C LEU A 195 15.83 -4.30 20.14
N THR A 196 14.84 -3.66 19.53
CA THR A 196 13.50 -4.21 19.33
C THR A 196 13.16 -4.17 17.84
N VAL A 197 12.73 -5.31 17.27
CA VAL A 197 12.25 -5.31 15.88
C VAL A 197 10.76 -4.95 15.81
N SER A 198 10.41 -4.00 14.96
CA SER A 198 9.05 -3.79 14.49
C SER A 198 8.81 -4.72 13.29
N ASN A 199 7.71 -5.43 13.29
CA ASN A 199 7.44 -6.44 12.27
C ASN A 199 7.31 -5.87 10.85
N GLY A 200 7.08 -4.56 10.69
CA GLY A 200 6.64 -3.98 9.42
C GLY A 200 5.15 -4.25 9.17
N GLY A 201 4.73 -4.06 7.93
CA GLY A 201 3.35 -4.31 7.50
C GLY A 201 3.21 -5.67 6.83
N TRP A 202 2.23 -6.42 7.24
CA TRP A 202 1.97 -7.76 6.71
C TRP A 202 0.49 -7.99 6.45
N LEU A 203 0.19 -8.87 5.51
CA LEU A 203 -1.14 -9.41 5.25
C LEU A 203 -1.23 -10.86 5.70
N ASP A 204 -2.41 -11.24 6.15
CA ASP A 204 -2.80 -12.63 6.42
C ASP A 204 -1.87 -13.39 7.40
N VAL A 205 -1.15 -12.70 8.30
CA VAL A 205 -0.28 -13.32 9.31
C VAL A 205 -1.08 -13.68 10.55
N GLU A 206 -0.85 -14.89 11.07
CA GLU A 206 -1.36 -15.36 12.36
C GLU A 206 -0.27 -15.31 13.44
N THR A 207 0.97 -15.65 13.07
CA THR A 207 2.10 -15.71 14.01
C THR A 207 3.38 -15.18 13.39
N TYR A 208 4.29 -14.69 14.24
CA TYR A 208 5.62 -14.24 13.85
C TYR A 208 6.70 -15.02 14.58
N THR A 209 7.80 -15.28 13.86
CA THR A 209 9.07 -15.72 14.44
C THR A 209 10.20 -14.82 13.97
N TYR A 210 11.31 -14.81 14.74
CA TYR A 210 12.41 -13.88 14.52
C TYR A 210 13.72 -14.64 14.49
N GLN A 211 14.70 -14.12 13.76
CA GLN A 211 16.10 -14.52 13.79
C GLN A 211 16.98 -13.29 13.61
N TRP A 212 17.73 -12.94 14.63
CA TRP A 212 18.68 -11.85 14.57
C TRP A 212 19.97 -12.28 13.87
N GLN A 213 20.58 -11.35 13.14
CA GLN A 213 21.81 -11.56 12.40
C GLN A 213 22.80 -10.42 12.69
N SER A 214 24.07 -10.77 12.75
CA SER A 214 25.23 -9.86 12.81
C SER A 214 26.00 -10.04 11.50
N ASP A 215 26.17 -8.96 10.71
CA ASP A 215 26.77 -9.00 9.37
C ASP A 215 26.18 -10.09 8.46
N SER A 216 24.85 -10.24 8.48
CA SER A 216 24.09 -11.26 7.73
C SER A 216 24.35 -12.72 8.17
N VAL A 217 24.97 -12.95 9.32
CA VAL A 217 25.19 -14.27 9.93
C VAL A 217 24.24 -14.45 11.12
N ASP A 218 23.53 -15.56 11.16
CA ASP A 218 22.58 -15.85 12.24
C ASP A 218 23.25 -15.88 13.60
N ILE A 219 22.72 -15.09 14.54
CA ILE A 219 23.13 -15.12 15.95
C ILE A 219 22.40 -16.29 16.60
N SER A 220 23.16 -17.29 17.03
CA SER A 220 22.62 -18.52 17.59
C SER A 220 21.74 -18.27 18.82
N GLY A 221 20.47 -18.72 18.75
CA GLY A 221 19.49 -18.58 19.83
C GLY A 221 18.85 -17.20 19.95
N ALA A 222 19.19 -16.21 19.11
CA ALA A 222 18.59 -14.88 19.10
C ALA A 222 17.28 -14.88 18.31
N THR A 223 16.22 -15.47 18.90
CA THR A 223 14.91 -15.67 18.24
C THR A 223 13.77 -14.92 18.93
N SER A 224 14.08 -14.03 19.86
CA SER A 224 13.09 -13.17 20.51
C SER A 224 12.83 -11.90 19.69
N LYS A 225 11.71 -11.21 19.96
CA LYS A 225 11.40 -9.90 19.37
C LYS A 225 12.42 -8.82 19.73
N THR A 226 13.18 -9.04 20.80
CA THR A 226 14.26 -8.16 21.28
C THR A 226 15.59 -8.88 21.26
N TYR A 227 16.67 -8.14 21.06
CA TYR A 227 18.03 -8.62 21.14
C TYR A 227 18.89 -7.64 21.96
N THR A 228 19.69 -8.15 22.89
CA THR A 228 20.65 -7.33 23.63
C THR A 228 22.01 -7.42 22.97
N LEU A 229 22.54 -6.27 22.56
CA LEU A 229 23.86 -6.18 21.93
C LEU A 229 24.96 -6.63 22.87
N VAL A 230 25.89 -7.41 22.35
CA VAL A 230 27.05 -7.91 23.10
C VAL A 230 28.35 -7.38 22.51
N THR A 231 29.46 -7.46 23.26
CA THR A 231 30.78 -7.00 22.77
C THR A 231 31.24 -7.69 21.49
N GLY A 232 30.71 -8.88 21.19
CA GLY A 232 30.98 -9.60 19.94
C GLY A 232 30.33 -8.97 18.70
N ASP A 233 29.38 -8.04 18.88
CA ASP A 233 28.70 -7.33 17.80
C ASP A 233 29.35 -5.99 17.44
N GLU A 234 30.39 -5.56 18.18
CA GLU A 234 31.07 -4.30 17.92
C GLU A 234 31.57 -4.21 16.47
N GLY A 235 31.22 -3.12 15.80
CA GLY A 235 31.57 -2.84 14.40
C GLY A 235 30.68 -3.54 13.37
N ALA A 236 29.83 -4.49 13.78
CA ALA A 236 28.91 -5.19 12.89
C ALA A 236 27.61 -4.41 12.71
N VAL A 237 26.89 -4.65 11.60
CA VAL A 237 25.52 -4.21 11.38
C VAL A 237 24.53 -5.31 11.77
N ILE A 238 23.47 -4.94 12.45
CA ILE A 238 22.46 -5.88 12.92
C ILE A 238 21.22 -5.83 12.03
N THR A 239 20.73 -7.03 11.70
CA THR A 239 19.46 -7.21 11.01
C THR A 239 18.60 -8.23 11.74
N CYS A 240 17.31 -8.26 11.46
CA CYS A 240 16.41 -9.28 11.97
C CYS A 240 15.54 -9.83 10.83
N ILE A 241 15.56 -11.13 10.64
CA ILE A 241 14.64 -11.85 9.77
C ILE A 241 13.33 -12.04 10.54
N VAL A 242 12.25 -11.54 9.98
CA VAL A 242 10.88 -11.73 10.48
C VAL A 242 10.17 -12.70 9.55
N THR A 243 9.68 -13.81 10.09
CA THR A 243 8.87 -14.78 9.35
C THR A 243 7.43 -14.71 9.83
N GLY A 244 6.53 -14.37 8.91
CA GLY A 244 5.09 -14.43 9.12
C GLY A 244 4.54 -15.79 8.69
N THR A 245 3.65 -16.38 9.49
CA THR A 245 3.09 -17.72 9.24
C THR A 245 1.58 -17.72 9.45
N ASN A 246 0.87 -18.47 8.61
CA ASN A 246 -0.53 -18.85 8.80
C ASN A 246 -0.77 -20.29 8.31
N ASN A 247 -2.03 -20.75 8.32
CA ASN A 247 -2.39 -22.11 7.89
C ASN A 247 -2.16 -22.40 6.40
N TYR A 248 -1.83 -21.38 5.59
CA TYR A 248 -1.63 -21.49 4.13
C TYR A 248 -0.17 -21.38 3.72
N GLY A 249 0.73 -20.99 4.64
CA GLY A 249 2.16 -20.92 4.37
C GLY A 249 2.90 -19.90 5.23
N THR A 250 4.08 -19.55 4.75
CA THR A 250 4.99 -18.59 5.37
C THR A 250 5.49 -17.60 4.33
N ASP A 251 5.84 -16.39 4.79
CA ASP A 251 6.63 -15.43 4.04
C ASP A 251 7.69 -14.82 4.97
N VAL A 252 8.79 -14.31 4.39
CA VAL A 252 9.97 -13.87 5.13
C VAL A 252 10.39 -12.49 4.68
N ALA A 253 10.68 -11.61 5.62
CA ALA A 253 11.24 -10.30 5.35
C ALA A 253 12.39 -9.98 6.31
N THR A 254 13.47 -9.40 5.77
CA THR A 254 14.61 -8.94 6.56
C THR A 254 14.47 -7.46 6.84
N SER A 255 14.75 -7.05 8.08
CA SER A 255 14.71 -5.63 8.46
C SER A 255 15.76 -4.81 7.70
N VAL A 256 15.53 -3.50 7.66
CA VAL A 256 16.61 -2.56 7.36
C VAL A 256 17.74 -2.79 8.39
N ALA A 257 18.99 -2.73 7.92
CA ALA A 257 20.15 -2.86 8.79
C ALA A 257 20.29 -1.63 9.71
N THR A 258 20.83 -1.85 10.91
CA THR A 258 21.24 -0.77 11.81
C THR A 258 22.51 -0.09 11.29
N ASP A 259 22.89 1.02 11.91
CA ASP A 259 24.27 1.47 11.87
C ASP A 259 25.19 0.41 12.55
N ALA A 260 26.51 0.55 12.35
CA ALA A 260 27.46 -0.33 13.02
C ALA A 260 27.40 -0.16 14.55
N VAL A 261 27.45 -1.27 15.27
CA VAL A 261 27.39 -1.27 16.75
C VAL A 261 28.62 -0.55 17.31
N THR A 262 28.37 0.41 18.21
CA THR A 262 29.41 1.13 18.93
C THR A 262 29.66 0.54 20.32
N SER A 263 30.85 0.76 20.89
CA SER A 263 31.16 0.40 22.28
C SER A 263 30.80 1.56 23.21
N THR A 264 30.14 1.24 24.31
CA THR A 264 29.92 2.19 25.42
C THR A 264 31.20 2.54 26.13
#